data_6c8736b42248145cb730e47aae7efaf7
#
_entry.id   6c8736b42248145cb730e47aae7efaf7
#
_cell.length_a   1.000
_cell.length_b   1.000
_cell.length_c   1.000
_cell.angle_alpha   90.00
_cell.angle_beta   90.00
_cell.angle_gamma   90.00
#
_symmetry.space_group_name_H-M   'P 1'
#
loop_
_entity.id
_entity.type
_entity.pdbx_description
1 polymer ?
#
loop_
_entity_poly.entity_id
_entity_poly.type
_entity_poly.pdbx_seq_one_letter_code
_entity_poly.pdbx_strand_id
1 'polypeptide(L)'
;MDTRREKLEALKKEKNAVIMAHYYVPDEVQEIADYIGDSYYLSDMATKVDASVIVLCGVRFMGESAKILNPGKKVLLPDLHADCPMAHMAAIEKIEEVRKEYPDVAVVCYVNSTAELKSHSDVCVTSSNAVKIVKELPNHDIFFIPDEHLGTYVAEQVPEKHIILNDGFCHVHAAIRPEAAKAAKLSLIHI
;
A
#
# COMPACT_ATOMS: atom_id res chain seq x y z
N MET A 1 -16.15 -17.12 -28.60
CA MET A 1 -14.91 -16.75 -27.89
C MET A 1 -14.77 -15.24 -27.92
N ASP A 2 -14.41 -14.62 -26.82
CA ASP A 2 -14.28 -13.16 -26.78
C ASP A 2 -13.00 -12.74 -27.50
N THR A 3 -13.16 -12.17 -28.69
CA THR A 3 -12.03 -11.68 -29.52
C THR A 3 -11.14 -10.65 -28.82
N ARG A 4 -11.65 -9.98 -27.76
CA ARG A 4 -10.84 -9.04 -26.94
C ARG A 4 -9.85 -9.79 -26.06
N ARG A 5 -10.27 -10.88 -25.44
CA ARG A 5 -9.41 -11.73 -24.59
C ARG A 5 -8.29 -12.35 -25.40
N GLU A 6 -8.59 -12.87 -26.59
CA GLU A 6 -7.57 -13.41 -27.50
C GLU A 6 -6.53 -12.36 -27.92
N LYS A 7 -6.98 -11.12 -28.24
CA LYS A 7 -6.09 -10.00 -28.54
C LYS A 7 -5.23 -9.61 -27.35
N LEU A 8 -5.78 -9.59 -26.13
CA LEU A 8 -5.06 -9.28 -24.92
C LEU A 8 -3.95 -10.31 -24.65
N GLU A 9 -4.26 -11.60 -24.76
CA GLU A 9 -3.27 -12.66 -24.57
C GLU A 9 -2.15 -12.61 -25.65
N ALA A 10 -2.47 -12.24 -26.87
CA ALA A 10 -1.48 -12.03 -27.91
C ALA A 10 -0.57 -10.85 -27.59
N LEU A 11 -1.11 -9.72 -27.12
CA LEU A 11 -0.35 -8.54 -26.71
C LEU A 11 0.53 -8.80 -25.48
N LYS A 12 0.03 -9.55 -24.49
CA LYS A 12 0.83 -9.95 -23.32
C LYS A 12 2.09 -10.72 -23.76
N LYS A 13 1.94 -11.67 -24.66
CA LYS A 13 3.08 -12.43 -25.21
C LYS A 13 4.02 -11.55 -26.01
N GLU A 14 3.48 -10.74 -26.93
CA GLU A 14 4.29 -9.84 -27.79
C GLU A 14 5.13 -8.86 -26.96
N LYS A 15 4.54 -8.31 -25.90
CA LYS A 15 5.19 -7.28 -25.07
C LYS A 15 5.95 -7.86 -23.87
N ASN A 16 5.99 -9.16 -23.70
CA ASN A 16 6.47 -9.81 -22.47
C ASN A 16 5.87 -9.14 -21.22
N ALA A 17 4.54 -9.14 -21.15
CA ALA A 17 3.77 -8.40 -20.16
C ALA A 17 2.95 -9.33 -19.28
N VAL A 18 2.78 -8.93 -18.01
CA VAL A 18 1.84 -9.53 -17.06
C VAL A 18 0.85 -8.49 -16.57
N ILE A 19 -0.36 -8.95 -16.24
CA ILE A 19 -1.43 -8.12 -15.63
C ILE A 19 -1.54 -8.52 -14.16
N MET A 20 -1.44 -7.53 -13.29
CA MET A 20 -1.61 -7.66 -11.84
C MET A 20 -2.81 -6.84 -11.41
N ALA A 21 -3.77 -7.45 -10.72
CA ALA A 21 -5.02 -6.81 -10.32
C ALA A 21 -5.18 -6.82 -8.80
N HIS A 22 -5.49 -5.64 -8.24
CA HIS A 22 -5.87 -5.55 -6.84
C HIS A 22 -7.30 -6.09 -6.62
N TYR A 23 -7.58 -6.64 -5.43
CA TYR A 23 -8.92 -7.16 -5.06
C TYR A 23 -10.06 -6.17 -5.21
N TYR A 24 -9.81 -4.86 -5.25
CA TYR A 24 -10.85 -3.82 -5.32
C TYR A 24 -11.22 -3.41 -6.75
N VAL A 25 -10.54 -3.96 -7.77
CA VAL A 25 -10.96 -3.71 -9.15
C VAL A 25 -12.15 -4.59 -9.53
N PRO A 26 -12.96 -4.21 -10.53
CA PRO A 26 -14.09 -5.01 -11.01
C PRO A 26 -13.69 -6.44 -11.38
N ASP A 27 -14.63 -7.37 -11.23
CA ASP A 27 -14.41 -8.80 -11.48
C ASP A 27 -13.91 -9.07 -12.90
N GLU A 28 -14.41 -8.34 -13.90
CA GLU A 28 -13.99 -8.46 -15.29
C GLU A 28 -12.51 -8.14 -15.50
N VAL A 29 -11.93 -7.28 -14.65
CA VAL A 29 -10.49 -6.96 -14.66
C VAL A 29 -9.71 -8.06 -13.93
N GLN A 30 -10.24 -8.60 -12.85
CA GLN A 30 -9.63 -9.71 -12.13
C GLN A 30 -9.58 -10.98 -13.00
N GLU A 31 -10.62 -11.27 -13.78
CA GLU A 31 -10.70 -12.43 -14.67
C GLU A 31 -9.64 -12.49 -15.77
N ILE A 32 -9.08 -11.34 -16.15
CA ILE A 32 -8.01 -11.25 -17.17
C ILE A 32 -6.61 -11.09 -16.55
N ALA A 33 -6.50 -11.01 -15.23
CA ALA A 33 -5.24 -10.82 -14.53
C ALA A 33 -4.48 -12.14 -14.38
N ASP A 34 -3.16 -12.06 -14.43
CA ASP A 34 -2.27 -13.19 -14.14
C ASP A 34 -2.07 -13.37 -12.63
N TYR A 35 -2.14 -12.27 -11.88
CA TYR A 35 -1.98 -12.24 -10.42
C TYR A 35 -3.04 -11.33 -9.81
N ILE A 36 -3.69 -11.82 -8.76
CA ILE A 36 -4.71 -11.08 -8.00
C ILE A 36 -4.30 -11.08 -6.53
N GLY A 37 -4.33 -9.93 -5.89
CA GLY A 37 -3.92 -9.84 -4.48
C GLY A 37 -4.04 -8.44 -3.89
N ASP A 38 -3.51 -8.30 -2.68
CA ASP A 38 -3.35 -7.02 -2.02
C ASP A 38 -2.09 -6.28 -2.49
N SER A 39 -1.88 -5.06 -1.96
CA SER A 39 -0.76 -4.20 -2.34
C SER A 39 0.60 -4.83 -2.07
N TYR A 40 0.73 -5.57 -0.95
CA TYR A 40 1.99 -6.21 -0.59
C TYR A 40 2.27 -7.42 -1.50
N TYR A 41 1.30 -8.33 -1.65
CA TYR A 41 1.43 -9.50 -2.50
C TYR A 41 1.79 -9.12 -3.94
N LEU A 42 1.10 -8.13 -4.52
CA LEU A 42 1.37 -7.70 -5.90
C LEU A 42 2.75 -7.05 -6.04
N SER A 43 3.20 -6.29 -5.03
CA SER A 43 4.55 -5.72 -5.02
C SER A 43 5.62 -6.79 -4.94
N ASP A 44 5.43 -7.81 -4.12
CA ASP A 44 6.33 -8.96 -3.99
C ASP A 44 6.35 -9.79 -5.29
N MET A 45 5.19 -10.09 -5.86
CA MET A 45 5.09 -10.81 -7.14
C MET A 45 5.73 -10.03 -8.30
N ALA A 46 5.63 -8.70 -8.30
CA ALA A 46 6.27 -7.87 -9.30
C ALA A 46 7.80 -8.06 -9.36
N THR A 47 8.43 -8.39 -8.23
CA THR A 47 9.87 -8.67 -8.17
C THR A 47 10.24 -10.06 -8.69
N LYS A 48 9.30 -11.00 -8.66
CA LYS A 48 9.53 -12.43 -8.96
C LYS A 48 9.22 -12.81 -10.41
N VAL A 49 8.35 -12.06 -11.07
CA VAL A 49 7.97 -12.36 -12.46
C VAL A 49 9.07 -11.98 -13.44
N ASP A 50 9.26 -12.81 -14.46
CA ASP A 50 10.23 -12.58 -15.54
C ASP A 50 9.62 -11.79 -16.72
N ALA A 51 8.73 -10.85 -16.42
CA ALA A 51 8.12 -9.98 -17.40
C ALA A 51 8.82 -8.61 -17.43
N SER A 52 9.02 -8.07 -18.62
CA SER A 52 9.60 -6.73 -18.80
C SER A 52 8.57 -5.60 -18.62
N VAL A 53 7.27 -5.94 -18.74
CA VAL A 53 6.16 -5.01 -18.60
C VAL A 53 5.18 -5.55 -17.55
N ILE A 54 4.83 -4.70 -16.60
CA ILE A 54 3.78 -4.96 -15.61
C ILE A 54 2.64 -3.99 -15.86
N VAL A 55 1.45 -4.51 -16.13
CA VAL A 55 0.21 -3.74 -16.17
C VAL A 55 -0.45 -3.90 -14.82
N LEU A 56 -0.42 -2.85 -14.00
CA LEU A 56 -0.96 -2.90 -12.64
C LEU A 56 -2.33 -2.23 -12.61
N CYS A 57 -3.37 -3.04 -12.42
CA CYS A 57 -4.75 -2.62 -12.24
C CYS A 57 -5.00 -2.39 -10.75
N GLY A 58 -4.86 -1.16 -10.30
CA GLY A 58 -4.97 -0.71 -8.92
C GLY A 58 -4.74 0.78 -8.84
N VAL A 59 -4.52 1.28 -7.61
CA VAL A 59 -4.30 2.71 -7.38
C VAL A 59 -2.84 3.12 -7.61
N ARG A 60 -2.63 4.41 -7.82
CA ARG A 60 -1.36 5.00 -8.25
C ARG A 60 -0.17 4.60 -7.37
N PHE A 61 -0.27 4.71 -6.04
CA PHE A 61 0.85 4.39 -5.15
C PHE A 61 1.34 2.93 -5.26
N MET A 62 0.46 2.00 -5.67
CA MET A 62 0.84 0.61 -5.92
C MET A 62 1.72 0.48 -7.16
N GLY A 63 1.38 1.20 -8.24
CA GLY A 63 2.21 1.28 -9.44
C GLY A 63 3.57 1.92 -9.17
N GLU A 64 3.60 2.98 -8.36
CA GLU A 64 4.83 3.62 -7.90
C GLU A 64 5.70 2.62 -7.08
N SER A 65 5.10 1.89 -6.14
CA SER A 65 5.81 0.86 -5.36
C SER A 65 6.37 -0.24 -6.26
N ALA A 66 5.56 -0.77 -7.19
CA ALA A 66 6.02 -1.76 -8.15
C ALA A 66 7.19 -1.25 -9.01
N LYS A 67 7.16 0.03 -9.40
CA LYS A 67 8.25 0.66 -10.16
C LYS A 67 9.52 0.86 -9.34
N ILE A 68 9.41 1.29 -8.09
CA ILE A 68 10.55 1.45 -7.18
C ILE A 68 11.28 0.11 -6.99
N LEU A 69 10.54 -0.96 -6.77
CA LEU A 69 11.10 -2.30 -6.58
C LEU A 69 11.64 -2.93 -7.87
N ASN A 70 11.22 -2.43 -9.04
CA ASN A 70 11.58 -2.96 -10.36
C ASN A 70 12.05 -1.86 -11.31
N PRO A 71 13.19 -1.19 -11.05
CA PRO A 71 13.63 -0.04 -11.85
C PRO A 71 13.87 -0.38 -13.33
N GLY A 72 14.21 -1.63 -13.64
CA GLY A 72 14.43 -2.09 -15.01
C GLY A 72 13.14 -2.45 -15.78
N LYS A 73 12.00 -2.63 -15.09
CA LYS A 73 10.73 -3.00 -15.72
C LYS A 73 9.90 -1.77 -16.07
N LYS A 74 9.05 -1.89 -17.09
CA LYS A 74 8.02 -0.88 -17.39
C LYS A 74 6.77 -1.22 -16.58
N VAL A 75 6.29 -0.26 -15.77
CA VAL A 75 5.03 -0.37 -15.03
C VAL A 75 4.01 0.56 -15.66
N LEU A 76 2.86 0.03 -16.02
CA LEU A 76 1.76 0.74 -16.64
C LEU A 76 0.53 0.69 -15.74
N LEU A 77 -0.12 1.84 -15.58
CA LEU A 77 -1.41 1.97 -14.91
C LEU A 77 -2.46 2.23 -15.99
N PRO A 78 -3.49 1.37 -16.15
CA PRO A 78 -4.55 1.57 -17.14
C PRO A 78 -5.38 2.83 -16.88
N ASP A 79 -5.57 3.20 -15.62
CA ASP A 79 -6.26 4.40 -15.19
C ASP A 79 -5.35 5.24 -14.27
N LEU A 80 -4.96 6.41 -14.74
CA LEU A 80 -4.14 7.36 -13.98
C LEU A 80 -4.94 8.12 -12.91
N HIS A 81 -6.28 8.07 -12.95
CA HIS A 81 -7.16 8.68 -11.96
C HIS A 81 -7.48 7.75 -10.79
N ALA A 82 -7.13 6.46 -10.92
CA ALA A 82 -7.26 5.51 -9.83
C ALA A 82 -6.25 5.85 -8.73
N ASP A 83 -6.72 6.47 -7.65
CA ASP A 83 -5.87 6.96 -6.56
C ASP A 83 -6.51 6.71 -5.20
N CYS A 84 -5.73 6.85 -4.14
CA CYS A 84 -6.16 6.71 -2.75
C CYS A 84 -6.01 8.06 -2.04
N PRO A 85 -7.10 8.68 -1.55
CA PRO A 85 -7.01 9.97 -0.84
C PRO A 85 -6.03 9.93 0.34
N MET A 86 -6.00 8.83 1.10
CA MET A 86 -5.10 8.69 2.24
C MET A 86 -3.61 8.80 1.84
N ALA A 87 -3.25 8.37 0.62
CA ALA A 87 -1.86 8.45 0.16
C ALA A 87 -1.30 9.87 0.09
N HIS A 88 -2.18 10.87 0.12
CA HIS A 88 -1.85 12.30 0.05
C HIS A 88 -2.09 13.04 1.38
N MET A 89 -2.42 12.32 2.47
CA MET A 89 -2.76 12.93 3.77
C MET A 89 -1.56 13.16 4.69
N ALA A 90 -0.34 13.13 4.17
CA ALA A 90 0.85 13.61 4.88
C ALA A 90 1.57 14.64 4.03
N ALA A 91 2.17 15.64 4.68
CA ALA A 91 2.92 16.70 4.02
C ALA A 91 4.42 16.56 4.32
N ILE A 92 5.26 16.83 3.33
CA ILE A 92 6.73 16.80 3.50
C ILE A 92 7.16 17.85 4.52
N GLU A 93 6.55 19.03 4.48
CA GLU A 93 6.80 20.11 5.41
C GLU A 93 6.58 19.65 6.87
N LYS A 94 5.56 18.82 7.10
CA LYS A 94 5.30 18.25 8.42
C LYS A 94 6.38 17.26 8.85
N ILE A 95 6.89 16.45 7.92
CA ILE A 95 8.04 15.56 8.18
C ILE A 95 9.26 16.39 8.61
N GLU A 96 9.54 17.48 7.89
CA GLU A 96 10.66 18.37 8.21
C GLU A 96 10.49 19.09 9.54
N GLU A 97 9.28 19.52 9.90
CA GLU A 97 8.97 20.10 11.21
C GLU A 97 9.21 19.11 12.34
N VAL A 98 8.69 17.89 12.21
CA VAL A 98 8.87 16.83 13.21
C VAL A 98 10.37 16.46 13.37
N ARG A 99 11.12 16.39 12.27
CA ARG A 99 12.58 16.14 12.33
C ARG A 99 13.36 17.26 13.02
N LYS A 100 12.89 18.50 12.98
CA LYS A 100 13.50 19.62 13.71
C LYS A 100 13.20 19.55 15.20
N GLU A 101 11.99 19.13 15.56
CA GLU A 101 11.55 19.01 16.96
C GLU A 101 12.15 17.75 17.63
N TYR A 102 12.25 16.67 16.87
CA TYR A 102 12.79 15.37 17.31
C TYR A 102 13.94 14.94 16.40
N PRO A 103 15.20 15.37 16.69
CA PRO A 103 16.33 15.17 15.77
C PRO A 103 16.67 13.70 15.45
N ASP A 104 16.30 12.77 16.33
CA ASP A 104 16.52 11.31 16.15
C ASP A 104 15.24 10.57 15.78
N VAL A 105 14.20 11.26 15.28
CA VAL A 105 12.94 10.62 14.90
C VAL A 105 13.12 9.73 13.67
N ALA A 106 12.55 8.52 13.72
CA ALA A 106 12.37 7.70 12.54
C ALA A 106 10.98 7.95 11.92
N VAL A 107 10.94 8.30 10.64
CA VAL A 107 9.70 8.45 9.87
C VAL A 107 9.30 7.10 9.30
N VAL A 108 8.22 6.55 9.83
CA VAL A 108 7.65 5.27 9.42
C VAL A 108 6.47 5.51 8.50
N CYS A 109 6.61 5.12 7.25
CA CYS A 109 5.62 5.36 6.20
C CYS A 109 4.82 4.08 5.90
N TYR A 110 3.52 4.13 6.08
CA TYR A 110 2.64 3.09 5.54
C TYR A 110 2.70 3.11 4.00
N VAL A 111 2.84 1.93 3.38
CA VAL A 111 3.04 1.79 1.92
C VAL A 111 1.94 2.43 1.08
N ASN A 112 0.75 2.67 1.66
CA ASN A 112 -0.35 3.40 1.02
C ASN A 112 -0.07 4.92 1.01
N SER A 113 1.06 5.29 0.44
CA SER A 113 1.59 6.66 0.33
C SER A 113 2.25 6.86 -1.03
N THR A 114 2.40 8.10 -1.45
CA THR A 114 3.09 8.45 -2.69
C THR A 114 4.58 8.07 -2.65
N ALA A 115 5.19 7.89 -3.82
CA ALA A 115 6.63 7.68 -3.92
C ALA A 115 7.43 8.85 -3.31
N GLU A 116 6.90 10.06 -3.42
CA GLU A 116 7.49 11.27 -2.85
C GLU A 116 7.56 11.19 -1.32
N LEU A 117 6.44 10.88 -0.64
CA LEU A 117 6.43 10.68 0.82
C LEU A 117 7.37 9.55 1.25
N LYS A 118 7.42 8.45 0.50
CA LYS A 118 8.34 7.34 0.75
C LYS A 118 9.80 7.78 0.67
N SER A 119 10.14 8.70 -0.24
CA SER A 119 11.52 9.20 -0.39
C SER A 119 11.98 10.10 0.78
N HIS A 120 11.04 10.64 1.56
CA HIS A 120 11.29 11.42 2.78
C HIS A 120 11.18 10.60 4.07
N SER A 121 10.95 9.29 3.95
CA SER A 121 10.77 8.37 5.07
C SER A 121 11.99 7.48 5.28
N ASP A 122 12.18 6.98 6.51
CA ASP A 122 13.31 6.12 6.85
C ASP A 122 12.97 4.64 6.58
N VAL A 123 11.71 4.26 6.74
CA VAL A 123 11.23 2.91 6.47
C VAL A 123 9.78 2.89 6.00
N CYS A 124 9.46 1.96 5.10
CA CYS A 124 8.09 1.69 4.68
C CYS A 124 7.58 0.39 5.32
N VAL A 125 6.33 0.43 5.76
CA VAL A 125 5.67 -0.69 6.44
C VAL A 125 4.33 -1.02 5.80
N THR A 126 3.86 -2.25 6.04
CA THR A 126 2.47 -2.66 5.79
C THR A 126 1.72 -2.80 7.11
N SER A 127 0.39 -2.90 7.08
CA SER A 127 -0.40 -3.15 8.29
C SER A 127 -0.02 -4.46 9.00
N SER A 128 0.48 -5.45 8.26
CA SER A 128 0.87 -6.76 8.80
C SER A 128 2.25 -6.77 9.48
N ASN A 129 3.15 -5.84 9.16
CA ASN A 129 4.53 -5.84 9.68
C ASN A 129 4.90 -4.58 10.48
N ALA A 130 4.02 -3.56 10.54
CA ALA A 130 4.30 -2.27 11.17
C ALA A 130 4.76 -2.42 12.63
N VAL A 131 4.04 -3.17 13.44
CA VAL A 131 4.39 -3.41 14.86
C VAL A 131 5.79 -4.02 14.99
N LYS A 132 6.09 -5.05 14.20
CA LYS A 132 7.39 -5.73 14.25
C LYS A 132 8.52 -4.77 13.88
N ILE A 133 8.37 -4.04 12.77
CA ILE A 133 9.42 -3.13 12.29
C ILE A 133 9.64 -1.98 13.27
N VAL A 134 8.57 -1.34 13.76
CA VAL A 134 8.67 -0.24 14.72
C VAL A 134 9.34 -0.69 16.01
N LYS A 135 9.05 -1.88 16.49
CA LYS A 135 9.68 -2.45 17.68
C LYS A 135 11.20 -2.64 17.49
N GLU A 136 11.64 -3.02 16.30
CA GLU A 136 13.05 -3.29 15.98
C GLU A 136 13.87 -2.02 15.66
N LEU A 137 13.22 -0.86 15.39
CA LEU A 137 13.92 0.38 15.13
C LEU A 137 14.68 0.85 16.41
N PRO A 138 15.89 1.37 16.27
CA PRO A 138 16.67 1.87 17.42
C PRO A 138 16.09 3.16 18.00
N ASN A 139 15.39 3.96 17.19
CA ASN A 139 14.85 5.27 17.55
C ASN A 139 13.74 5.15 18.60
N HIS A 140 13.73 6.04 19.59
CA HIS A 140 12.65 6.14 20.56
C HIS A 140 11.43 6.86 19.97
N ASP A 141 11.70 7.96 19.25
CA ASP A 141 10.67 8.78 18.64
C ASP A 141 10.36 8.27 17.22
N ILE A 142 9.10 8.02 16.94
CA ILE A 142 8.62 7.48 15.66
C ILE A 142 7.53 8.40 15.13
N PHE A 143 7.71 8.99 13.96
CA PHE A 143 6.64 9.69 13.25
C PHE A 143 5.96 8.73 12.28
N PHE A 144 4.72 8.35 12.58
CA PHE A 144 3.96 7.39 11.79
C PHE A 144 3.03 8.10 10.81
N ILE A 145 3.23 7.86 9.52
CA ILE A 145 2.45 8.49 8.42
C ILE A 145 1.90 7.45 7.45
N PRO A 146 0.82 7.73 6.67
CA PRO A 146 -0.10 8.84 6.86
C PRO A 146 -1.26 8.49 7.81
N ASP A 147 -1.51 7.20 8.11
CA ASP A 147 -2.71 6.66 8.76
C ASP A 147 -2.62 6.73 10.29
N GLU A 148 -3.40 7.63 10.92
CA GLU A 148 -3.49 7.78 12.37
C GLU A 148 -4.02 6.50 13.05
N HIS A 149 -4.95 5.77 12.42
CA HIS A 149 -5.55 4.59 13.04
C HIS A 149 -4.57 3.43 13.12
N LEU A 150 -3.80 3.20 12.05
CA LEU A 150 -2.72 2.21 12.09
C LEU A 150 -1.61 2.66 13.06
N GLY A 151 -1.26 3.95 13.05
CA GLY A 151 -0.28 4.52 13.98
C GLY A 151 -0.71 4.36 15.44
N THR A 152 -1.99 4.61 15.75
CA THR A 152 -2.56 4.40 17.10
C THR A 152 -2.48 2.93 17.51
N TYR A 153 -2.85 2.02 16.62
CA TYR A 153 -2.72 0.59 16.88
C TYR A 153 -1.26 0.19 17.16
N VAL A 154 -0.31 0.71 16.39
CA VAL A 154 1.13 0.47 16.63
C VAL A 154 1.54 1.02 17.98
N ALA A 155 1.11 2.24 18.36
CA ALA A 155 1.42 2.84 19.66
C ALA A 155 0.95 1.98 20.84
N GLU A 156 -0.25 1.40 20.74
CA GLU A 156 -0.78 0.48 21.75
C GLU A 156 0.05 -0.80 21.89
N GLN A 157 0.65 -1.28 20.80
CA GLN A 157 1.44 -2.53 20.79
C GLN A 157 2.91 -2.33 21.16
N VAL A 158 3.42 -1.08 21.09
CA VAL A 158 4.83 -0.74 21.35
C VAL A 158 4.91 0.44 22.32
N PRO A 159 4.42 0.28 23.57
CA PRO A 159 4.32 1.37 24.54
C PRO A 159 5.67 1.93 24.99
N GLU A 160 6.78 1.23 24.71
CA GLU A 160 8.15 1.69 24.97
C GLU A 160 8.64 2.75 23.96
N LYS A 161 7.91 3.00 22.88
CA LYS A 161 8.22 4.01 21.88
C LYS A 161 7.29 5.21 22.01
N HIS A 162 7.76 6.38 21.66
CA HIS A 162 6.95 7.57 21.52
C HIS A 162 6.49 7.68 20.06
N ILE A 163 5.23 7.39 19.82
CA ILE A 163 4.64 7.44 18.47
C ILE A 163 3.97 8.80 18.26
N ILE A 164 4.53 9.59 17.36
CA ILE A 164 3.96 10.85 16.88
C ILE A 164 3.05 10.49 15.71
N LEU A 165 1.76 10.82 15.82
CA LEU A 165 0.76 10.49 14.81
C LEU A 165 0.61 11.64 13.80
N ASN A 166 0.43 11.27 12.55
CA ASN A 166 -0.13 12.14 11.53
C ASN A 166 -1.65 12.11 11.62
N ASP A 167 -2.34 13.14 11.14
CA ASP A 167 -3.81 13.30 11.20
C ASP A 167 -4.54 12.73 9.97
N GLY A 168 -3.85 11.99 9.10
CA GLY A 168 -4.44 11.31 7.95
C GLY A 168 -5.10 9.99 8.32
N PHE A 169 -6.12 9.58 7.59
CA PHE A 169 -6.84 8.33 7.85
C PHE A 169 -7.51 7.76 6.59
N CYS A 170 -7.77 6.46 6.63
CA CYS A 170 -8.58 5.80 5.61
C CYS A 170 -10.07 6.05 5.89
N HIS A 171 -10.75 6.84 5.05
CA HIS A 171 -12.18 7.15 5.19
C HIS A 171 -13.08 5.89 5.11
N VAL A 172 -12.64 4.84 4.40
CA VAL A 172 -13.36 3.55 4.33
C VAL A 172 -13.28 2.84 5.67
N HIS A 173 -12.08 2.74 6.27
CA HIS A 173 -11.91 2.12 7.58
C HIS A 173 -12.60 2.92 8.68
N ALA A 174 -12.53 4.24 8.65
CA ALA A 174 -13.20 5.11 9.61
C ALA A 174 -14.74 4.98 9.60
N ALA A 175 -15.32 4.55 8.48
CA ALA A 175 -16.75 4.30 8.38
C ALA A 175 -17.19 2.95 8.96
N ILE A 176 -16.26 2.04 9.29
CA ILE A 176 -16.58 0.73 9.86
C ILE A 176 -16.94 0.90 11.33
N ARG A 177 -18.19 0.60 11.66
CA ARG A 177 -18.68 0.67 13.04
C ARG A 177 -18.35 -0.62 13.82
N PRO A 178 -18.07 -0.53 15.13
CA PRO A 178 -17.83 -1.70 15.98
C PRO A 178 -18.96 -2.75 15.92
N GLU A 179 -20.21 -2.29 15.78
CA GLU A 179 -21.38 -3.16 15.66
C GLU A 179 -21.36 -3.99 14.39
N ALA A 180 -20.93 -3.40 13.27
CA ALA A 180 -20.79 -4.12 11.99
C ALA A 180 -19.68 -5.18 12.07
N ALA A 181 -18.56 -4.87 12.71
CA ALA A 181 -17.48 -5.82 12.94
C ALA A 181 -17.92 -6.99 13.85
N LYS A 182 -18.68 -6.70 14.91
CA LYS A 182 -19.26 -7.73 15.79
C LYS A 182 -20.26 -8.61 15.04
N ALA A 183 -21.13 -8.03 14.22
CA ALA A 183 -22.09 -8.78 13.40
C ALA A 183 -21.38 -9.69 12.39
N ALA A 184 -20.36 -9.20 11.69
CA ALA A 184 -19.56 -10.00 10.77
C ALA A 184 -18.86 -11.17 11.50
N LYS A 185 -18.27 -10.91 12.67
CA LYS A 185 -17.65 -11.97 13.48
C LYS A 185 -18.64 -13.05 13.89
N LEU A 186 -19.86 -12.68 14.28
CA LEU A 186 -20.92 -13.63 14.63
C LEU A 186 -21.37 -14.45 13.42
N SER A 187 -21.45 -13.87 12.23
CA SER A 187 -21.83 -14.60 11.01
C SER A 187 -20.79 -15.66 10.61
N LEU A 188 -19.52 -15.47 10.95
CA LEU A 188 -18.43 -16.41 10.62
C LEU A 188 -18.35 -17.61 11.60
N ILE A 189 -19.05 -17.55 12.75
CA ILE A 189 -19.08 -18.66 13.72
C ILE A 189 -19.92 -19.85 13.21
N HIS A 190 -20.74 -19.64 12.19
CA HIS A 190 -21.64 -20.64 11.62
C HIS A 190 -21.12 -21.26 10.31
N ILE A 191 -19.88 -21.00 9.93
CA ILE A 191 -19.18 -21.66 8.82
C ILE A 191 -18.26 -22.77 9.42
#